data_f4f2ec9f78259c4bd5e6695897d46b76
#
_entry.id   f4f2ec9f78259c4bd5e6695897d46b76
#
_cell.length_a   1.000
_cell.length_b   1.000
_cell.length_c   1.000
_cell.angle_alpha   90.00
_cell.angle_beta   90.00
_cell.angle_gamma   90.00
#
_symmetry.space_group_name_H-M   'P 1'
#
loop_
_entity.id
_entity.type
_entity.pdbx_description
1 polymer ?
#
loop_
_entity_poly.entity_id
_entity_poly.type
_entity_poly.pdbx_seq_one_letter_code
_entity_poly.pdbx_strand_id
1 'polypeptide(L)'
;MKRWILITVLVLAVLFVPVLVKQILPPEPRPFERVALADTAYLEISFENRTQDLALGGLLFVPEGDGPFPAAVVIHGSGTSRRDNGWYLTLAKHLQDNGIVVLLPDKRGSEHSEGDWRTSSFEDLATDTRAAIDYLRAQQEFPLSGIGVIGMSQGGWIAPLVAKEVNDLAFLVSMVGPMVTPREQLLYEENYNLRQLGFLPGISNVLAYVGSANVRHLAQPKLYELIVDYNPMPYWQVVSIDSLVLFGADDTNVPSAESAKRLMALNNPHIRVKTYEGSGHALESPRGLGNSLIRIEALDEISGFIHGAADN
;
A
#
# COMPACT_ATOMS: atom_id res chain seq x y z
N MET A 1 40.19 24.14 -27.61
CA MET A 1 40.12 22.70 -27.32
C MET A 1 40.32 22.36 -25.84
N LYS A 2 41.48 22.63 -25.21
CA LYS A 2 41.74 22.31 -23.79
C LYS A 2 40.73 22.88 -22.79
N ARG A 3 40.21 24.10 -22.98
CA ARG A 3 39.24 24.75 -22.10
C ARG A 3 37.85 24.04 -22.11
N TRP A 4 37.43 23.60 -23.28
CA TRP A 4 36.19 22.86 -23.42
C TRP A 4 36.27 21.45 -22.82
N ILE A 5 37.44 20.78 -22.99
CA ILE A 5 37.69 19.48 -22.35
C ILE A 5 37.63 19.61 -20.82
N LEU A 6 38.27 20.66 -20.26
CA LEU A 6 38.25 20.90 -18.82
C LEU A 6 36.81 21.14 -18.30
N ILE A 7 36.01 21.94 -19.02
CA ILE A 7 34.61 22.19 -18.67
C ILE A 7 33.81 20.90 -18.73
N THR A 8 33.98 20.08 -19.77
CA THR A 8 33.28 18.80 -19.89
C THR A 8 33.64 17.85 -18.74
N VAL A 9 34.93 17.73 -18.40
CA VAL A 9 35.37 16.91 -17.27
C VAL A 9 34.79 17.39 -15.94
N LEU A 10 34.76 18.72 -15.73
CA LEU A 10 34.19 19.29 -14.51
C LEU A 10 32.67 19.03 -14.40
N VAL A 11 31.96 19.18 -15.51
CA VAL A 11 30.51 18.86 -15.57
C VAL A 11 30.27 17.39 -15.29
N LEU A 12 31.01 16.48 -15.91
CA LEU A 12 30.91 15.05 -15.65
C LEU A 12 31.25 14.70 -14.19
N ALA A 13 32.28 15.35 -13.62
CA ALA A 13 32.63 15.16 -12.21
C ALA A 13 31.49 15.59 -11.28
N VAL A 14 30.90 16.76 -11.51
CA VAL A 14 29.74 17.24 -10.71
C VAL A 14 28.54 16.30 -10.83
N LEU A 15 28.32 15.70 -12.00
CA LEU A 15 27.20 14.81 -12.25
C LEU A 15 27.39 13.42 -11.62
N PHE A 16 28.60 12.87 -11.71
CA PHE A 16 28.83 11.44 -11.41
C PHE A 16 29.61 11.17 -10.12
N VAL A 17 30.40 12.13 -9.60
CA VAL A 17 31.11 11.91 -8.32
C VAL A 17 30.15 11.67 -7.16
N PRO A 18 29.03 12.41 -6.99
CA PRO A 18 28.06 12.10 -5.93
C PRO A 18 27.46 10.69 -6.06
N VAL A 19 27.19 10.25 -7.29
CA VAL A 19 26.69 8.90 -7.59
C VAL A 19 27.71 7.83 -7.19
N LEU A 20 28.98 8.01 -7.58
CA LEU A 20 30.07 7.10 -7.24
C LEU A 20 30.29 7.03 -5.72
N VAL A 21 30.26 8.17 -5.03
CA VAL A 21 30.42 8.20 -3.57
C VAL A 21 29.33 7.40 -2.88
N LYS A 22 28.07 7.53 -3.29
CA LYS A 22 26.95 6.76 -2.70
C LYS A 22 27.04 5.26 -3.00
N GLN A 23 27.60 4.87 -4.14
CA GLN A 23 27.82 3.45 -4.46
C GLN A 23 28.97 2.84 -3.67
N ILE A 24 30.01 3.63 -3.38
CA ILE A 24 31.18 3.15 -2.60
C ILE A 24 30.87 3.14 -1.10
N LEU A 25 30.03 4.07 -0.64
CA LEU A 25 29.63 4.22 0.76
C LEU A 25 28.09 4.07 0.85
N PRO A 26 27.54 2.87 0.64
CA PRO A 26 26.10 2.67 0.80
C PRO A 26 25.69 2.92 2.26
N PRO A 27 24.48 3.42 2.50
CA PRO A 27 23.95 3.52 3.85
C PRO A 27 23.89 2.12 4.49
N GLU A 28 24.14 2.06 5.79
CA GLU A 28 24.01 0.80 6.52
C GLU A 28 22.58 0.26 6.42
N PRO A 29 22.40 -1.02 6.07
CA PRO A 29 21.09 -1.65 6.04
C PRO A 29 20.49 -1.66 7.45
N ARG A 30 19.21 -1.34 7.54
CA ARG A 30 18.47 -1.41 8.80
C ARG A 30 17.71 -2.74 8.85
N PRO A 31 18.06 -3.66 9.76
CA PRO A 31 17.29 -4.87 9.97
C PRO A 31 15.97 -4.52 10.66
N PHE A 32 14.85 -4.96 10.10
CA PHE A 32 13.56 -4.90 10.73
C PHE A 32 13.15 -6.27 11.25
N GLU A 33 12.50 -6.31 12.40
CA GLU A 33 11.81 -7.48 12.90
C GLU A 33 10.62 -7.77 11.97
N ARG A 34 10.51 -9.02 11.53
CA ARG A 34 9.47 -9.46 10.61
C ARG A 34 8.75 -10.65 11.20
N VAL A 35 7.44 -10.65 11.10
CA VAL A 35 6.63 -11.83 11.37
C VAL A 35 6.84 -12.81 10.22
N ALA A 36 7.18 -14.06 10.53
CA ALA A 36 7.21 -15.13 9.54
C ALA A 36 5.85 -15.84 9.49
N LEU A 37 5.53 -16.44 8.35
CA LEU A 37 4.24 -17.15 8.20
C LEU A 37 4.11 -18.30 9.22
N ALA A 38 5.22 -18.95 9.55
CA ALA A 38 5.27 -20.00 10.56
C ALA A 38 4.96 -19.54 12.00
N ASP A 39 5.01 -18.22 12.26
CA ASP A 39 4.72 -17.61 13.56
C ASP A 39 3.26 -17.19 13.69
N THR A 40 2.42 -17.52 12.69
CA THR A 40 1.01 -17.14 12.62
C THR A 40 0.10 -18.37 12.57
N ALA A 41 -1.10 -18.25 13.14
CA ALA A 41 -2.17 -19.22 12.98
C ALA A 41 -3.11 -18.75 11.86
N TYR A 42 -3.24 -19.52 10.79
CA TYR A 42 -4.09 -19.18 9.65
C TYR A 42 -4.77 -20.41 9.05
N LEU A 43 -5.81 -20.14 8.28
CA LEU A 43 -6.47 -21.11 7.41
C LEU A 43 -6.20 -20.75 5.96
N GLU A 44 -5.86 -21.71 5.13
CA GLU A 44 -5.85 -21.51 3.68
C GLU A 44 -7.27 -21.61 3.16
N ILE A 45 -7.68 -20.62 2.38
CA ILE A 45 -9.03 -20.54 1.83
C ILE A 45 -9.00 -20.35 0.33
N SER A 46 -10.10 -20.70 -0.33
CA SER A 46 -10.37 -20.34 -1.71
C SER A 46 -11.80 -19.78 -1.85
N PHE A 47 -11.97 -18.84 -2.78
CA PHE A 47 -13.27 -18.23 -3.09
C PHE A 47 -13.31 -17.82 -4.56
N GLU A 48 -14.50 -17.48 -5.06
CA GLU A 48 -14.71 -17.16 -6.47
C GLU A 48 -15.03 -15.68 -6.65
N ASN A 49 -14.30 -15.02 -7.54
CA ASN A 49 -14.75 -13.78 -8.13
C ASN A 49 -15.68 -14.09 -9.32
N ARG A 50 -16.97 -14.20 -9.03
CA ARG A 50 -17.99 -14.54 -10.04
C ARG A 50 -18.18 -13.47 -11.10
N THR A 51 -17.77 -12.23 -10.83
CA THR A 51 -17.86 -11.13 -11.79
C THR A 51 -16.91 -11.33 -12.97
N GLN A 52 -15.77 -11.97 -12.73
CA GLN A 52 -14.73 -12.19 -13.73
C GLN A 52 -14.37 -13.66 -13.94
N ASP A 53 -15.12 -14.59 -13.35
CA ASP A 53 -14.91 -16.04 -13.45
C ASP A 53 -13.48 -16.46 -13.08
N LEU A 54 -13.03 -16.01 -11.89
CA LEU A 54 -11.69 -16.28 -11.37
C LEU A 54 -11.78 -17.00 -10.02
N ALA A 55 -11.02 -18.10 -9.89
CA ALA A 55 -10.73 -18.70 -8.59
C ALA A 55 -9.61 -17.95 -7.89
N LEU A 56 -9.85 -17.55 -6.65
CA LEU A 56 -8.92 -16.78 -5.81
C LEU A 56 -8.58 -17.55 -4.54
N GLY A 57 -7.34 -17.47 -4.10
CA GLY A 57 -6.87 -18.01 -2.84
C GLY A 57 -6.66 -16.92 -1.79
N GLY A 58 -6.37 -17.33 -0.57
CA GLY A 58 -6.00 -16.39 0.49
C GLY A 58 -5.68 -17.08 1.82
N LEU A 59 -5.24 -16.29 2.77
CA LEU A 59 -5.02 -16.67 4.16
C LEU A 59 -6.05 -15.98 5.03
N LEU A 60 -6.72 -16.75 5.88
CA LEU A 60 -7.68 -16.26 6.85
C LEU A 60 -7.11 -16.43 8.26
N PHE A 61 -6.95 -15.31 8.94
CA PHE A 61 -6.47 -15.22 10.32
C PHE A 61 -7.68 -14.99 11.23
N VAL A 62 -8.00 -15.97 12.05
CA VAL A 62 -9.15 -15.93 12.97
C VAL A 62 -8.61 -15.77 14.39
N PRO A 63 -9.08 -14.79 15.17
CA PRO A 63 -8.72 -14.63 16.58
C PRO A 63 -9.20 -15.82 17.43
N GLU A 64 -8.60 -15.98 18.61
CA GLU A 64 -9.13 -16.87 19.64
C GLU A 64 -10.39 -16.27 20.29
N GLY A 65 -11.35 -17.11 20.68
CA GLY A 65 -12.58 -16.71 21.35
C GLY A 65 -13.86 -16.94 20.54
N ASP A 66 -14.98 -16.47 21.07
CA ASP A 66 -16.31 -16.77 20.53
C ASP A 66 -16.88 -15.63 19.66
N GLY A 67 -16.22 -14.46 19.58
CA GLY A 67 -16.70 -13.27 18.87
C GLY A 67 -17.89 -12.56 19.54
N PRO A 68 -18.68 -11.74 18.84
CA PRO A 68 -18.49 -11.40 17.41
C PRO A 68 -17.22 -10.58 17.16
N PHE A 69 -16.56 -10.84 16.05
CA PHE A 69 -15.32 -10.18 15.68
C PHE A 69 -15.55 -9.14 14.56
N PRO A 70 -14.91 -7.97 14.58
CA PRO A 70 -14.73 -7.19 13.37
C PRO A 70 -13.83 -7.94 12.40
N ALA A 71 -14.03 -7.72 11.08
CA ALA A 71 -13.25 -8.36 10.05
C ALA A 71 -12.67 -7.35 9.04
N ALA A 72 -11.47 -7.58 8.58
CA ALA A 72 -10.78 -6.77 7.60
C ALA A 72 -10.36 -7.59 6.39
N VAL A 73 -10.71 -7.14 5.17
CA VAL A 73 -10.10 -7.62 3.92
C VAL A 73 -8.92 -6.72 3.56
N VAL A 74 -7.74 -7.29 3.42
CA VAL A 74 -6.53 -6.56 3.04
C VAL A 74 -6.41 -6.48 1.52
N ILE A 75 -6.23 -5.26 1.00
CA ILE A 75 -6.00 -4.98 -0.43
C ILE A 75 -4.52 -4.71 -0.62
N HIS A 76 -3.87 -5.55 -1.44
CA HIS A 76 -2.43 -5.52 -1.64
C HIS A 76 -1.92 -4.26 -2.34
N GLY A 77 -0.67 -3.94 -2.04
CA GLY A 77 0.16 -2.97 -2.78
C GLY A 77 0.52 -3.43 -4.19
N SER A 78 1.42 -2.70 -4.84
CA SER A 78 1.90 -2.98 -6.20
C SER A 78 2.65 -4.31 -6.28
N GLY A 79 2.65 -4.91 -7.48
CA GLY A 79 3.41 -6.13 -7.75
C GLY A 79 2.69 -7.41 -7.36
N THR A 80 3.42 -8.51 -7.44
CA THR A 80 2.99 -9.86 -7.07
C THR A 80 2.89 -9.96 -5.55
N SER A 81 1.78 -10.47 -5.03
CA SER A 81 1.68 -10.78 -3.61
C SER A 81 2.48 -12.03 -3.26
N ARG A 82 2.90 -12.11 -2.01
CA ARG A 82 3.58 -13.26 -1.43
C ARG A 82 3.03 -13.50 -0.03
N ARG A 83 2.67 -14.73 0.26
CA ARG A 83 2.13 -15.13 1.56
C ARG A 83 3.12 -14.96 2.71
N ASP A 84 4.44 -15.03 2.41
CA ASP A 84 5.53 -14.83 3.37
C ASP A 84 6.00 -13.34 3.50
N ASN A 85 5.26 -12.40 2.93
CA ASN A 85 5.60 -10.99 3.03
C ASN A 85 5.37 -10.46 4.45
N GLY A 86 6.48 -10.22 5.17
CA GLY A 86 6.45 -9.78 6.57
C GLY A 86 5.68 -8.49 6.83
N TRP A 87 5.50 -7.61 5.85
CA TRP A 87 4.71 -6.39 6.02
C TRP A 87 3.24 -6.69 6.24
N TYR A 88 2.65 -7.55 5.40
CA TYR A 88 1.26 -7.99 5.55
C TYR A 88 1.07 -8.90 6.76
N LEU A 89 2.05 -9.80 7.02
CA LEU A 89 1.99 -10.71 8.17
C LEU A 89 2.09 -9.97 9.50
N THR A 90 2.89 -8.90 9.59
CA THR A 90 2.98 -8.05 10.79
C THR A 90 1.64 -7.40 11.08
N LEU A 91 0.96 -6.85 10.06
CA LEU A 91 -0.38 -6.30 10.21
C LEU A 91 -1.40 -7.38 10.60
N ALA A 92 -1.45 -8.48 9.84
CA ALA A 92 -2.44 -9.54 10.04
C ALA A 92 -2.33 -10.17 11.43
N LYS A 93 -1.09 -10.47 11.87
CA LYS A 93 -0.87 -11.02 13.21
C LYS A 93 -1.28 -10.05 14.30
N HIS A 94 -0.90 -8.78 14.22
CA HIS A 94 -1.27 -7.79 15.22
C HIS A 94 -2.80 -7.64 15.32
N LEU A 95 -3.49 -7.59 14.19
CA LEU A 95 -4.95 -7.50 14.18
C LEU A 95 -5.61 -8.76 14.73
N GLN A 96 -5.12 -9.95 14.37
CA GLN A 96 -5.58 -11.23 14.92
C GLN A 96 -5.39 -11.29 16.44
N ASP A 97 -4.20 -10.92 16.94
CA ASP A 97 -3.89 -10.88 18.37
C ASP A 97 -4.80 -9.88 19.14
N ASN A 98 -5.36 -8.89 18.44
CA ASN A 98 -6.28 -7.89 18.97
C ASN A 98 -7.76 -8.18 18.62
N GLY A 99 -8.13 -9.42 18.34
CA GLY A 99 -9.51 -9.81 18.19
C GLY A 99 -10.17 -9.40 16.86
N ILE A 100 -9.40 -9.20 15.81
CA ILE A 100 -9.89 -8.82 14.47
C ILE A 100 -9.60 -9.94 13.48
N VAL A 101 -10.62 -10.43 12.80
CA VAL A 101 -10.47 -11.40 11.68
C VAL A 101 -9.80 -10.68 10.51
N VAL A 102 -8.78 -11.30 9.92
CA VAL A 102 -8.11 -10.75 8.74
C VAL A 102 -8.17 -11.75 7.58
N LEU A 103 -8.75 -11.34 6.48
CA LEU A 103 -8.62 -12.02 5.21
C LEU A 103 -7.55 -11.32 4.37
N LEU A 104 -6.47 -12.03 4.11
CA LEU A 104 -5.38 -11.62 3.24
C LEU A 104 -5.48 -12.42 1.93
N PRO A 105 -6.19 -11.92 0.89
CA PRO A 105 -6.33 -12.62 -0.38
C PRO A 105 -4.98 -12.71 -1.09
N ASP A 106 -4.75 -13.76 -1.84
CA ASP A 106 -3.68 -13.76 -2.84
C ASP A 106 -4.11 -12.83 -3.99
N LYS A 107 -3.27 -11.87 -4.34
CA LYS A 107 -3.57 -10.99 -5.47
C LYS A 107 -3.68 -11.80 -6.75
N ARG A 108 -4.65 -11.48 -7.63
CA ARG A 108 -4.82 -12.23 -8.89
C ARG A 108 -3.49 -12.41 -9.63
N GLY A 109 -3.25 -13.61 -10.16
CA GLY A 109 -1.99 -13.99 -10.80
C GLY A 109 -0.81 -14.17 -9.84
N SER A 110 -1.08 -14.37 -8.55
CA SER A 110 -0.09 -14.64 -7.51
C SER A 110 -0.53 -15.83 -6.68
N GLU A 111 0.42 -16.56 -6.12
CA GLU A 111 0.22 -17.70 -5.21
C GLU A 111 -0.87 -18.68 -5.75
N HIS A 112 -2.03 -18.76 -5.10
CA HIS A 112 -3.14 -19.66 -5.48
C HIS A 112 -4.29 -18.94 -6.21
N SER A 113 -4.10 -17.69 -6.64
CA SER A 113 -5.12 -16.93 -7.37
C SER A 113 -4.88 -16.93 -8.87
N GLU A 114 -5.93 -17.16 -9.62
CA GLU A 114 -5.94 -17.05 -11.07
C GLU A 114 -5.87 -15.60 -11.56
N GLY A 115 -5.80 -15.40 -12.89
CA GLY A 115 -5.76 -14.09 -13.53
C GLY A 115 -4.36 -13.50 -13.67
N ASP A 116 -4.29 -12.21 -13.96
CA ASP A 116 -3.02 -11.46 -14.06
C ASP A 116 -3.24 -9.98 -13.68
N TRP A 117 -2.66 -9.56 -12.57
CA TRP A 117 -2.73 -8.17 -12.10
C TRP A 117 -2.08 -7.16 -13.07
N ARG A 118 -1.16 -7.61 -13.94
CA ARG A 118 -0.45 -6.76 -14.92
C ARG A 118 -1.35 -6.30 -16.06
N THR A 119 -2.48 -6.96 -16.23
CA THR A 119 -3.47 -6.67 -17.27
C THR A 119 -4.84 -6.30 -16.68
N SER A 120 -4.86 -5.91 -15.41
CA SER A 120 -6.09 -5.57 -14.69
C SER A 120 -6.10 -4.09 -14.29
N SER A 121 -7.25 -3.47 -14.38
CA SER A 121 -7.52 -2.14 -13.86
C SER A 121 -7.71 -2.16 -12.33
N PHE A 122 -7.82 -1.00 -11.69
CA PHE A 122 -8.17 -0.94 -10.26
C PHE A 122 -9.63 -1.37 -10.01
N GLU A 123 -10.51 -1.13 -10.96
CA GLU A 123 -11.89 -1.63 -10.94
C GLU A 123 -11.92 -3.17 -10.95
N ASP A 124 -11.09 -3.82 -11.77
CA ASP A 124 -10.94 -5.27 -11.77
C ASP A 124 -10.46 -5.79 -10.42
N LEU A 125 -9.44 -5.16 -9.83
CA LEU A 125 -8.92 -5.53 -8.49
C LEU A 125 -9.93 -5.24 -7.38
N ALA A 126 -10.80 -4.24 -7.53
CA ALA A 126 -11.89 -4.00 -6.61
C ALA A 126 -12.93 -5.14 -6.62
N THR A 127 -13.16 -5.80 -7.79
CA THR A 127 -14.05 -6.97 -7.85
C THR A 127 -13.51 -8.15 -7.04
N ASP A 128 -12.18 -8.36 -6.98
CA ASP A 128 -11.57 -9.40 -6.15
C ASP A 128 -11.79 -9.11 -4.66
N THR A 129 -11.66 -7.85 -4.26
CA THR A 129 -11.91 -7.44 -2.87
C THR A 129 -13.38 -7.64 -2.49
N ARG A 130 -14.33 -7.35 -3.39
CA ARG A 130 -15.75 -7.63 -3.16
C ARG A 130 -16.01 -9.12 -3.00
N ALA A 131 -15.41 -9.97 -3.83
CA ALA A 131 -15.53 -11.41 -3.71
C ALA A 131 -14.98 -11.92 -2.35
N ALA A 132 -13.90 -11.34 -1.84
CA ALA A 132 -13.36 -11.63 -0.52
C ALA A 132 -14.31 -11.19 0.61
N ILE A 133 -14.96 -10.03 0.47
CA ILE A 133 -16.00 -9.56 1.40
C ILE A 133 -17.19 -10.52 1.40
N ASP A 134 -17.65 -10.94 0.23
CA ASP A 134 -18.77 -11.88 0.09
C ASP A 134 -18.45 -13.27 0.68
N TYR A 135 -17.19 -13.71 0.56
CA TYR A 135 -16.70 -14.91 1.25
C TYR A 135 -16.84 -14.78 2.78
N LEU A 136 -16.38 -13.67 3.36
CA LEU A 136 -16.52 -13.42 4.80
C LEU A 136 -17.99 -13.35 5.25
N ARG A 137 -18.87 -12.78 4.45
CA ARG A 137 -20.31 -12.75 4.74
C ARG A 137 -20.97 -14.12 4.74
N ALA A 138 -20.48 -15.01 3.89
CA ALA A 138 -21.06 -16.34 3.70
C ALA A 138 -20.56 -17.36 4.73
N GLN A 139 -19.43 -17.13 5.40
CA GLN A 139 -18.91 -18.04 6.41
C GLN A 139 -19.79 -18.06 7.67
N GLN A 140 -19.85 -19.23 8.36
CA GLN A 140 -20.70 -19.45 9.52
C GLN A 140 -19.93 -20.01 10.72
N GLU A 141 -18.63 -20.15 10.63
CA GLU A 141 -17.79 -20.77 11.66
C GLU A 141 -17.59 -19.87 12.88
N PHE A 142 -17.71 -18.56 12.70
CA PHE A 142 -17.60 -17.55 13.75
C PHE A 142 -18.46 -16.31 13.42
N PRO A 143 -19.04 -15.63 14.43
CA PRO A 143 -19.85 -14.44 14.20
C PRO A 143 -18.98 -13.23 13.89
N LEU A 144 -19.44 -12.37 12.96
CA LEU A 144 -18.81 -11.10 12.63
C LEU A 144 -19.67 -9.92 13.10
N SER A 145 -19.05 -8.88 13.67
CA SER A 145 -19.72 -7.63 14.05
C SER A 145 -19.78 -6.62 12.91
N GLY A 146 -18.82 -6.66 12.01
CA GLY A 146 -18.75 -5.78 10.83
C GLY A 146 -17.56 -6.14 9.95
N ILE A 147 -17.64 -5.81 8.65
CA ILE A 147 -16.57 -6.06 7.68
C ILE A 147 -16.11 -4.72 7.11
N GLY A 148 -14.79 -4.51 7.09
CA GLY A 148 -14.17 -3.36 6.44
C GLY A 148 -13.00 -3.77 5.55
N VAL A 149 -12.31 -2.78 5.00
CA VAL A 149 -11.16 -2.99 4.12
C VAL A 149 -9.94 -2.21 4.59
N ILE A 150 -8.76 -2.79 4.36
CA ILE A 150 -7.46 -2.14 4.60
C ILE A 150 -6.68 -2.11 3.30
N GLY A 151 -6.59 -0.95 2.66
CA GLY A 151 -5.79 -0.75 1.45
C GLY A 151 -4.35 -0.37 1.80
N MET A 152 -3.38 -1.19 1.38
CA MET A 152 -1.95 -0.93 1.61
C MET A 152 -1.29 -0.46 0.31
N SER A 153 -0.60 0.68 0.33
CA SER A 153 0.08 1.25 -0.85
C SER A 153 -0.90 1.35 -2.04
N GLN A 154 -0.68 0.64 -3.17
CA GLN A 154 -1.62 0.57 -4.30
C GLN A 154 -3.05 0.25 -3.86
N GLY A 155 -3.23 -0.57 -2.81
CA GLY A 155 -4.54 -0.86 -2.23
C GLY A 155 -5.31 0.37 -1.77
N GLY A 156 -4.62 1.47 -1.44
CA GLY A 156 -5.23 2.75 -1.10
C GLY A 156 -5.91 3.46 -2.28
N TRP A 157 -5.56 3.14 -3.54
CA TRP A 157 -6.32 3.55 -4.71
C TRP A 157 -7.60 2.72 -4.90
N ILE A 158 -7.55 1.44 -4.48
CA ILE A 158 -8.64 0.48 -4.70
C ILE A 158 -9.69 0.56 -3.58
N ALA A 159 -9.27 0.79 -2.34
CA ALA A 159 -10.16 0.80 -1.19
C ALA A 159 -11.37 1.75 -1.32
N PRO A 160 -11.22 3.03 -1.77
CA PRO A 160 -12.36 3.92 -1.97
C PRO A 160 -13.28 3.51 -3.13
N LEU A 161 -12.78 2.76 -4.14
CA LEU A 161 -13.63 2.13 -5.15
C LEU A 161 -14.55 1.09 -4.54
N VAL A 162 -13.98 0.21 -3.70
CA VAL A 162 -14.74 -0.81 -2.98
C VAL A 162 -15.79 -0.15 -2.08
N ALA A 163 -15.40 0.89 -1.32
CA ALA A 163 -16.31 1.61 -0.42
C ALA A 163 -17.48 2.30 -1.15
N LYS A 164 -17.27 2.72 -2.40
CA LYS A 164 -18.35 3.28 -3.23
C LYS A 164 -19.39 2.21 -3.66
N GLU A 165 -18.96 0.96 -3.82
CA GLU A 165 -19.78 -0.12 -4.37
C GLU A 165 -20.40 -1.00 -3.30
N VAL A 166 -19.79 -1.05 -2.11
CA VAL A 166 -20.23 -1.86 -0.96
C VAL A 166 -20.75 -0.93 0.13
N ASN A 167 -22.08 -0.82 0.24
CA ASN A 167 -22.74 0.19 1.09
C ASN A 167 -22.72 -0.12 2.60
N ASP A 168 -22.42 -1.37 2.99
CA ASP A 168 -22.47 -1.87 4.37
C ASP A 168 -21.09 -2.18 4.95
N LEU A 169 -20.04 -1.56 4.39
CA LEU A 169 -18.73 -1.62 5.03
C LEU A 169 -18.75 -0.85 6.35
N ALA A 170 -18.22 -1.47 7.40
CA ALA A 170 -18.10 -0.87 8.71
C ALA A 170 -16.98 0.20 8.78
N PHE A 171 -15.90 0.00 8.03
CA PHE A 171 -14.74 0.91 8.04
C PHE A 171 -13.89 0.80 6.77
N LEU A 172 -13.06 1.83 6.56
CA LEU A 172 -11.99 1.84 5.57
C LEU A 172 -10.69 2.31 6.21
N VAL A 173 -9.60 1.54 6.04
CA VAL A 173 -8.24 1.97 6.41
C VAL A 173 -7.40 2.06 5.15
N SER A 174 -6.61 3.14 5.01
CA SER A 174 -5.59 3.28 3.98
C SER A 174 -4.23 3.48 4.62
N MET A 175 -3.34 2.51 4.44
CA MET A 175 -1.95 2.57 4.87
C MET A 175 -1.08 2.99 3.70
N VAL A 176 -0.45 4.16 3.78
CA VAL A 176 0.46 4.73 2.80
C VAL A 176 -0.07 4.70 1.36
N GLY A 177 -1.40 4.80 1.22
CA GLY A 177 -2.07 4.85 -0.07
C GLY A 177 -1.93 6.21 -0.74
N PRO A 178 -1.59 6.30 -2.05
CA PRO A 178 -1.42 7.58 -2.70
C PRO A 178 -2.77 8.26 -2.99
N MET A 179 -2.81 9.60 -2.80
CA MET A 179 -3.93 10.45 -3.18
C MET A 179 -3.61 11.30 -4.41
N VAL A 180 -2.66 10.83 -5.18
CA VAL A 180 -2.23 11.36 -6.47
C VAL A 180 -2.48 10.29 -7.52
N THR A 181 -2.40 10.65 -8.81
CA THR A 181 -2.50 9.67 -9.90
C THR A 181 -1.27 8.74 -9.92
N PRO A 182 -1.37 7.52 -10.49
CA PRO A 182 -0.21 6.65 -10.70
C PRO A 182 0.92 7.31 -11.51
N ARG A 183 0.58 8.22 -12.43
CA ARG A 183 1.56 9.04 -13.15
C ARG A 183 2.37 9.95 -12.23
N GLU A 184 1.69 10.66 -11.33
CA GLU A 184 2.33 11.57 -10.37
C GLU A 184 3.16 10.78 -9.36
N GLN A 185 2.62 9.66 -8.85
CA GLN A 185 3.31 8.80 -7.89
C GLN A 185 4.59 8.21 -8.51
N LEU A 186 4.51 7.65 -9.71
CA LEU A 186 5.67 7.08 -10.40
C LEU A 186 6.76 8.13 -10.63
N LEU A 187 6.39 9.35 -11.03
CA LEU A 187 7.34 10.44 -11.22
C LEU A 187 8.03 10.83 -9.91
N TYR A 188 7.28 10.86 -8.81
CA TYR A 188 7.82 11.12 -7.47
C TYR A 188 8.83 10.05 -7.06
N GLU A 189 8.47 8.78 -7.17
CA GLU A 189 9.30 7.63 -6.82
C GLU A 189 10.59 7.59 -7.65
N GLU A 190 10.51 7.76 -8.98
CA GLU A 190 11.67 7.81 -9.86
C GLU A 190 12.61 8.97 -9.51
N ASN A 191 12.07 10.16 -9.23
CA ASN A 191 12.87 11.30 -8.81
C ASN A 191 13.58 11.03 -7.47
N TYR A 192 12.87 10.43 -6.51
CA TYR A 192 13.45 10.07 -5.23
C TYR A 192 14.59 9.05 -5.40
N ASN A 193 14.36 7.98 -6.16
CA ASN A 193 15.36 6.94 -6.44
C ASN A 193 16.63 7.53 -7.06
N LEU A 194 16.50 8.42 -8.04
CA LEU A 194 17.63 9.12 -8.65
C LEU A 194 18.40 9.99 -7.64
N ARG A 195 17.71 10.67 -6.74
CA ARG A 195 18.34 11.40 -5.63
C ARG A 195 19.08 10.48 -4.67
N GLN A 196 18.54 9.32 -4.37
CA GLN A 196 19.22 8.31 -3.55
C GLN A 196 20.49 7.79 -4.23
N LEU A 197 20.49 7.68 -5.56
CA LEU A 197 21.70 7.39 -6.34
C LEU A 197 22.73 8.51 -6.33
N GLY A 198 22.39 9.74 -5.87
CA GLY A 198 23.31 10.88 -5.76
C GLY A 198 23.10 11.96 -6.83
N PHE A 199 22.11 11.83 -7.72
CA PHE A 199 21.84 12.90 -8.71
C PHE A 199 21.34 14.18 -8.03
N LEU A 200 21.80 15.33 -8.53
CA LEU A 200 21.35 16.64 -8.05
C LEU A 200 19.86 16.88 -8.41
N PRO A 201 19.09 17.63 -7.59
CA PRO A 201 17.66 17.82 -7.76
C PRO A 201 17.19 18.20 -9.17
N GLY A 202 17.87 19.14 -9.85
CA GLY A 202 17.49 19.55 -11.20
C GLY A 202 17.68 18.45 -12.24
N ILE A 203 18.69 17.59 -12.06
CA ILE A 203 19.01 16.49 -12.96
C ILE A 203 18.06 15.32 -12.69
N SER A 204 17.84 14.96 -11.41
CA SER A 204 16.93 13.91 -11.04
C SER A 204 15.50 14.19 -11.53
N ASN A 205 15.03 15.44 -11.46
CA ASN A 205 13.72 15.83 -11.98
C ASN A 205 13.59 15.53 -13.48
N VAL A 206 14.59 15.88 -14.29
CA VAL A 206 14.56 15.62 -15.74
C VAL A 206 14.65 14.12 -16.03
N LEU A 207 15.57 13.41 -15.37
CA LEU A 207 15.75 11.98 -15.58
C LEU A 207 14.55 11.16 -15.11
N ALA A 208 13.83 11.61 -14.10
CA ALA A 208 12.60 10.95 -13.62
C ALA A 208 11.50 10.89 -14.69
N TYR A 209 11.38 11.90 -15.55
CA TYR A 209 10.46 11.85 -16.69
C TYR A 209 10.85 10.73 -17.66
N VAL A 210 12.14 10.53 -17.91
CA VAL A 210 12.65 9.46 -18.79
C VAL A 210 12.43 8.10 -18.13
N GLY A 211 12.75 7.96 -16.83
CA GLY A 211 12.53 6.74 -16.04
C GLY A 211 11.04 6.36 -16.03
N SER A 212 10.18 7.29 -15.68
CA SER A 212 8.72 7.04 -15.66
C SER A 212 8.15 6.71 -17.05
N ALA A 213 8.67 7.33 -18.12
CA ALA A 213 8.28 6.98 -19.48
C ALA A 213 8.73 5.55 -19.84
N ASN A 214 9.95 5.15 -19.44
CA ASN A 214 10.45 3.79 -19.65
C ASN A 214 9.55 2.76 -18.95
N VAL A 215 9.19 2.98 -17.68
CA VAL A 215 8.29 2.08 -16.95
C VAL A 215 6.94 1.97 -17.66
N ARG A 216 6.31 3.10 -18.01
CA ARG A 216 4.97 3.14 -18.61
C ARG A 216 4.89 2.56 -20.02
N HIS A 217 5.94 2.72 -20.82
CA HIS A 217 5.88 2.36 -22.25
C HIS A 217 6.68 1.11 -22.62
N LEU A 218 7.64 0.69 -21.78
CA LEU A 218 8.50 -0.45 -22.08
C LEU A 218 8.43 -1.55 -21.02
N ALA A 219 8.51 -1.23 -19.73
CA ALA A 219 8.55 -2.24 -18.68
C ALA A 219 7.16 -2.82 -18.35
N GLN A 220 6.15 -1.95 -18.20
CA GLN A 220 4.78 -2.34 -17.84
C GLN A 220 3.71 -1.61 -18.68
N PRO A 221 3.78 -1.65 -20.01
CA PRO A 221 2.91 -0.83 -20.86
C PRO A 221 1.42 -1.15 -20.68
N LYS A 222 1.05 -2.43 -20.61
CA LYS A 222 -0.34 -2.87 -20.46
C LYS A 222 -0.97 -2.39 -19.16
N LEU A 223 -0.22 -2.50 -18.03
CA LEU A 223 -0.70 -2.05 -16.75
C LEU A 223 -0.92 -0.52 -16.74
N TYR A 224 0.09 0.24 -17.18
CA TYR A 224 0.00 1.71 -17.14
C TYR A 224 -1.01 2.27 -18.16
N GLU A 225 -1.30 1.58 -19.26
CA GLU A 225 -2.41 1.92 -20.15
C GLU A 225 -3.75 1.96 -19.39
N LEU A 226 -3.96 1.03 -18.44
CA LEU A 226 -5.18 0.90 -17.67
C LEU A 226 -5.26 1.87 -16.48
N ILE A 227 -4.13 2.17 -15.82
CA ILE A 227 -4.16 2.83 -14.52
C ILE A 227 -3.55 4.23 -14.49
N VAL A 228 -2.76 4.63 -15.49
CA VAL A 228 -1.84 5.80 -15.42
C VAL A 228 -2.53 7.12 -15.07
N ASP A 229 -3.76 7.32 -15.52
CA ASP A 229 -4.53 8.55 -15.31
C ASP A 229 -5.66 8.38 -14.28
N TYR A 230 -5.68 7.25 -13.55
CA TYR A 230 -6.65 7.05 -12.49
C TYR A 230 -6.50 8.12 -11.40
N ASN A 231 -7.62 8.75 -11.04
CA ASN A 231 -7.66 9.76 -9.99
C ASN A 231 -8.50 9.25 -8.81
N PRO A 232 -7.90 9.02 -7.61
CA PRO A 232 -8.64 8.53 -6.45
C PRO A 232 -9.55 9.59 -5.81
N MET A 233 -9.27 10.89 -6.01
CA MET A 233 -9.91 11.95 -5.25
C MET A 233 -11.44 12.01 -5.38
N PRO A 234 -12.07 11.79 -6.56
CA PRO A 234 -13.52 11.73 -6.68
C PRO A 234 -14.17 10.63 -5.85
N TYR A 235 -13.46 9.52 -5.63
CA TYR A 235 -13.95 8.41 -4.80
C TYR A 235 -13.84 8.76 -3.32
N TRP A 236 -12.72 9.31 -2.88
CA TRP A 236 -12.53 9.79 -1.50
C TRP A 236 -13.53 10.90 -1.12
N GLN A 237 -13.92 11.74 -2.07
CA GLN A 237 -14.89 12.82 -1.83
C GLN A 237 -16.26 12.28 -1.39
N VAL A 238 -16.67 11.12 -1.89
CA VAL A 238 -18.00 10.53 -1.63
C VAL A 238 -18.00 9.43 -0.57
N VAL A 239 -16.85 9.14 0.05
CA VAL A 239 -16.75 8.19 1.18
C VAL A 239 -17.62 8.70 2.33
N SER A 240 -18.54 7.85 2.81
CA SER A 240 -19.48 8.12 3.88
C SER A 240 -19.36 7.21 5.10
N ILE A 241 -18.34 6.34 5.10
CA ILE A 241 -18.01 5.45 6.21
C ILE A 241 -16.78 5.96 6.94
N ASP A 242 -16.67 5.64 8.21
CA ASP A 242 -15.49 6.01 9.00
C ASP A 242 -14.22 5.48 8.35
N SER A 243 -13.28 6.38 8.11
CA SER A 243 -12.06 6.10 7.36
C SER A 243 -10.83 6.63 8.08
N LEU A 244 -9.80 5.78 8.18
CA LEU A 244 -8.49 6.12 8.74
C LEU A 244 -7.43 6.06 7.65
N VAL A 245 -6.72 7.17 7.43
CA VAL A 245 -5.64 7.25 6.44
C VAL A 245 -4.33 7.57 7.12
N LEU A 246 -3.35 6.69 6.97
CA LEU A 246 -2.05 6.77 7.61
C LEU A 246 -0.95 6.99 6.57
N PHE A 247 -0.06 7.93 6.86
CA PHE A 247 1.11 8.24 6.03
C PHE A 247 2.40 8.20 6.84
N GLY A 248 3.50 7.81 6.20
CA GLY A 248 4.85 8.05 6.70
C GLY A 248 5.37 9.38 6.16
N ALA A 249 5.93 10.24 7.02
CA ALA A 249 6.47 11.55 6.59
C ALA A 249 7.67 11.41 5.66
N ASP A 250 8.45 10.34 5.84
CA ASP A 250 9.66 10.04 5.07
C ASP A 250 9.40 9.01 3.95
N ASP A 251 8.15 8.88 3.50
CA ASP A 251 7.78 7.94 2.44
C ASP A 251 8.46 8.31 1.12
N THR A 252 9.15 7.34 0.55
CA THR A 252 9.96 7.50 -0.66
C THR A 252 9.26 7.05 -1.94
N ASN A 253 8.14 6.32 -1.76
CA ASN A 253 7.34 5.75 -2.84
C ASN A 253 6.08 6.60 -3.11
N VAL A 254 5.45 7.10 -2.03
CA VAL A 254 4.23 7.89 -2.10
C VAL A 254 4.50 9.32 -1.63
N PRO A 255 4.05 10.36 -2.36
CA PRO A 255 4.17 11.75 -1.92
C PRO A 255 3.18 12.04 -0.77
N SER A 256 3.50 11.57 0.44
CA SER A 256 2.64 11.59 1.62
C SER A 256 2.13 12.98 1.98
N ALA A 257 2.99 14.00 1.96
CA ALA A 257 2.59 15.38 2.28
C ALA A 257 1.55 15.93 1.30
N GLU A 258 1.72 15.70 -0.01
CA GLU A 258 0.73 16.11 -1.02
C GLU A 258 -0.55 15.28 -0.91
N SER A 259 -0.44 13.98 -0.65
CA SER A 259 -1.57 13.07 -0.45
C SER A 259 -2.41 13.50 0.75
N ALA A 260 -1.80 13.75 1.91
CA ALA A 260 -2.48 14.25 3.10
C ALA A 260 -3.17 15.59 2.86
N LYS A 261 -2.49 16.52 2.19
CA LYS A 261 -3.03 17.84 1.83
C LYS A 261 -4.29 17.72 0.95
N ARG A 262 -4.28 16.85 -0.06
CA ARG A 262 -5.44 16.63 -0.95
C ARG A 262 -6.63 16.06 -0.19
N LEU A 263 -6.43 15.08 0.70
CA LEU A 263 -7.49 14.53 1.53
C LEU A 263 -8.07 15.56 2.49
N MET A 264 -7.21 16.28 3.22
CA MET A 264 -7.69 17.33 4.15
C MET A 264 -8.49 18.43 3.45
N ALA A 265 -8.16 18.74 2.19
CA ALA A 265 -8.90 19.73 1.39
C ALA A 265 -10.33 19.30 1.05
N LEU A 266 -10.66 17.99 1.14
CA LEU A 266 -12.04 17.52 0.93
C LEU A 266 -12.98 17.93 2.06
N ASN A 267 -12.47 18.26 3.25
CA ASN A 267 -13.25 18.55 4.46
C ASN A 267 -14.32 17.48 4.74
N ASN A 268 -14.04 16.22 4.44
CA ASN A 268 -14.93 15.11 4.68
C ASN A 268 -14.83 14.66 6.16
N PRO A 269 -15.92 14.75 6.96
CA PRO A 269 -15.89 14.47 8.39
C PRO A 269 -15.64 12.98 8.71
N HIS A 270 -15.87 12.08 7.75
CA HIS A 270 -15.64 10.65 7.90
C HIS A 270 -14.17 10.25 7.74
N ILE A 271 -13.29 11.17 7.28
CA ILE A 271 -11.89 10.84 6.99
C ILE A 271 -10.97 11.42 8.07
N ARG A 272 -10.32 10.53 8.82
CA ARG A 272 -9.22 10.89 9.73
C ARG A 272 -7.89 10.66 9.03
N VAL A 273 -7.02 11.66 9.03
CA VAL A 273 -5.68 11.59 8.43
C VAL A 273 -4.62 11.72 9.52
N LYS A 274 -3.65 10.82 9.53
CA LYS A 274 -2.50 10.85 10.44
C LYS A 274 -1.20 10.62 9.69
N THR A 275 -0.20 11.43 9.99
CA THR A 275 1.15 11.29 9.43
C THR A 275 2.12 10.99 10.55
N TYR A 276 2.98 9.99 10.35
CA TYR A 276 3.98 9.54 11.30
C TYR A 276 5.37 10.03 10.91
N GLU A 277 5.92 10.92 11.73
CA GLU A 277 7.29 11.42 11.56
C GLU A 277 8.32 10.30 11.74
N GLY A 278 9.37 10.33 10.91
CA GLY A 278 10.46 9.34 10.93
C GLY A 278 10.09 7.96 10.39
N SER A 279 8.90 7.79 9.84
CA SER A 279 8.44 6.56 9.19
C SER A 279 8.36 6.75 7.68
N GLY A 280 8.79 5.74 6.92
CA GLY A 280 8.70 5.70 5.46
C GLY A 280 7.49 4.92 4.98
N HIS A 281 7.65 4.24 3.83
CA HIS A 281 6.57 3.55 3.14
C HIS A 281 6.02 2.33 3.89
N ALA A 282 6.79 1.69 4.74
CA ALA A 282 6.30 0.58 5.55
C ALA A 282 5.60 1.04 6.85
N LEU A 283 5.59 2.32 7.17
CA LEU A 283 5.26 2.87 8.49
C LEU A 283 6.16 2.29 9.59
N GLU A 284 7.41 2.03 9.27
CA GLU A 284 8.37 1.43 10.19
C GLU A 284 8.68 2.33 11.39
N SER A 285 9.13 1.72 12.48
CA SER A 285 9.61 2.46 13.65
C SER A 285 10.72 3.44 13.27
N PRO A 286 10.76 4.67 13.81
CA PRO A 286 11.85 5.61 13.58
C PRO A 286 13.21 5.04 14.04
N ARG A 287 14.31 5.53 13.47
CA ARG A 287 15.65 5.14 13.92
C ARG A 287 15.83 5.49 15.42
N GLY A 288 16.30 4.50 16.21
CA GLY A 288 16.49 4.66 17.64
C GLY A 288 15.26 4.40 18.51
N LEU A 289 14.08 4.16 17.92
CA LEU A 289 12.82 3.86 18.63
C LEU A 289 12.31 2.43 18.37
N GLY A 290 13.19 1.51 18.00
CA GLY A 290 12.85 0.12 17.73
C GLY A 290 13.13 -0.28 16.30
N ASN A 291 12.88 -1.55 15.99
CA ASN A 291 13.13 -2.17 14.68
C ASN A 291 11.86 -2.83 14.11
N SER A 292 10.68 -2.44 14.57
CA SER A 292 9.44 -2.99 14.03
C SER A 292 9.23 -2.54 12.58
N LEU A 293 8.84 -3.48 11.72
CA LEU A 293 8.56 -3.24 10.30
C LEU A 293 7.34 -2.32 10.09
N ILE A 294 6.36 -2.41 10.98
CA ILE A 294 5.29 -1.41 11.16
C ILE A 294 5.38 -0.96 12.62
N ARG A 295 5.43 0.34 12.86
CA ARG A 295 5.50 0.89 14.22
C ARG A 295 4.25 0.51 15.01
N ILE A 296 4.45 0.19 16.30
CA ILE A 296 3.37 -0.30 17.15
C ILE A 296 2.23 0.72 17.28
N GLU A 297 2.55 2.01 17.34
CA GLU A 297 1.54 3.07 17.47
C GLU A 297 0.62 3.18 16.24
N ALA A 298 1.09 2.77 15.05
CA ALA A 298 0.25 2.71 13.86
C ALA A 298 -0.64 1.45 13.88
N LEU A 299 -0.09 0.33 14.33
CA LEU A 299 -0.83 -0.92 14.48
C LEU A 299 -1.94 -0.77 15.54
N ASP A 300 -1.63 -0.18 16.71
CA ASP A 300 -2.61 0.08 17.77
C ASP A 300 -3.69 1.07 17.33
N GLU A 301 -3.32 2.10 16.56
CA GLU A 301 -4.27 3.05 15.99
C GLU A 301 -5.25 2.36 15.04
N ILE A 302 -4.76 1.44 14.18
CA ILE A 302 -5.60 0.68 13.25
C ILE A 302 -6.55 -0.24 14.02
N SER A 303 -6.05 -1.05 14.97
CA SER A 303 -6.89 -1.98 15.75
C SER A 303 -7.94 -1.24 16.58
N GLY A 304 -7.55 -0.17 17.28
CA GLY A 304 -8.48 0.66 18.05
C GLY A 304 -9.52 1.36 17.18
N PHE A 305 -9.14 1.82 15.98
CA PHE A 305 -10.07 2.40 15.02
C PHE A 305 -11.11 1.38 14.52
N ILE A 306 -10.67 0.15 14.18
CA ILE A 306 -11.54 -0.92 13.69
C ILE A 306 -12.58 -1.30 14.73
N HIS A 307 -12.18 -1.47 16.01
CA HIS A 307 -13.13 -1.76 17.09
C HIS A 307 -14.15 -0.63 17.26
N GLY A 308 -13.70 0.62 17.32
CA GLY A 308 -14.60 1.77 17.47
C GLY A 308 -15.58 1.96 16.30
N ALA A 309 -15.22 1.56 15.09
CA ALA A 309 -16.09 1.64 13.92
C ALA A 309 -17.07 0.46 13.78
N ALA A 310 -16.68 -0.72 14.24
CA ALA A 310 -17.52 -1.93 14.18
C ALA A 310 -18.57 -2.00 15.30
N ASP A 311 -18.42 -1.20 16.36
CA ASP A 311 -19.35 -1.12 17.49
C ASP A 311 -20.49 -0.09 17.27
N ASN A 312 -20.42 0.73 16.20
CA ASN A 312 -21.40 1.75 15.84
C ASN A 312 -22.38 1.24 14.78
#